data_4f52ad4d57dc4d0525fd8afd8d796049
#
_entry.id   4f52ad4d57dc4d0525fd8afd8d796049
#
_cell.length_a   1.000
_cell.length_b   1.000
_cell.length_c   1.000
_cell.angle_alpha   90.00
_cell.angle_beta   90.00
_cell.angle_gamma   90.00
#
_symmetry.space_group_name_H-M   'P 1'
#
loop_
_entity.id
_entity.type
_entity.pdbx_description
1 polymer ?
#
loop_
_entity_poly.entity_id
_entity_poly.type
_entity_poly.pdbx_seq_one_letter_code
_entity_poly.pdbx_strand_id
1 'polypeptide(L)'
;MLFRSLLNLTASGNVLPEVNYQDNLRAFNQMIDSWNTERLAVFATQDQTFLWPSGVRNIAFGPTGGYLEFIRDGMAEIIQVREDDPLMQILYMGYGSRPILVDDATYFRDPQTNVSYGIKLINQQQYDGIAVKTVTSTYPQVLFVNMSFPNIDMYIYPVPLRELEWHLISVDPLNEPATLATELSFPPGYLRAFRYNLACELAPEFGVEPSAQVQRIAMYSKRNLKRINNPDDIMALPYSIVGTRQRYNIYAGNY
;
A
#
# COMPACT_ATOMS: atom_id res chain seq x y z
N MET A 1 10.81 -26.89 -2.01
CA MET A 1 11.59 -27.89 -2.78
C MET A 1 11.96 -27.45 -4.22
N LEU A 2 11.30 -26.43 -4.77
CA LEU A 2 11.39 -26.09 -6.21
C LEU A 2 12.72 -25.47 -6.68
N PHE A 3 13.52 -24.85 -5.82
CA PHE A 3 14.79 -24.18 -6.21
C PHE A 3 16.00 -25.14 -6.26
N ARG A 4 15.97 -26.24 -5.51
CA ARG A 4 17.10 -27.20 -5.43
C ARG A 4 17.48 -27.78 -6.77
N SER A 5 16.47 -28.11 -7.60
CA SER A 5 16.72 -28.64 -8.95
C SER A 5 17.39 -27.62 -9.86
N LEU A 6 17.25 -26.32 -9.58
CA LEU A 6 17.87 -25.24 -10.37
C LEU A 6 19.35 -25.03 -10.02
N LEU A 7 19.73 -25.37 -8.78
CA LEU A 7 21.10 -25.25 -8.29
C LEU A 7 21.87 -26.61 -8.32
N ASN A 8 21.28 -27.65 -8.91
CA ASN A 8 21.84 -29.01 -8.96
C ASN A 8 22.16 -29.61 -7.58
N LEU A 9 21.52 -29.13 -6.52
CA LEU A 9 21.72 -29.61 -5.15
C LEU A 9 21.05 -30.97 -4.88
N THR A 10 20.26 -31.49 -5.81
CA THR A 10 19.51 -32.73 -5.67
C THR A 10 20.28 -33.98 -6.11
N ALA A 11 21.48 -33.82 -6.68
CA ALA A 11 22.25 -34.95 -7.23
C ALA A 11 22.77 -35.95 -6.16
N SER A 12 22.63 -35.63 -4.87
CA SER A 12 23.24 -36.47 -3.82
C SER A 12 22.25 -37.20 -2.91
N GLY A 13 20.94 -37.18 -3.17
CA GLY A 13 19.96 -37.90 -2.32
C GLY A 13 19.91 -37.43 -0.84
N ASN A 14 20.70 -36.44 -0.47
CA ASN A 14 20.77 -35.96 0.91
C ASN A 14 19.54 -35.11 1.26
N VAL A 15 18.83 -35.50 2.29
CA VAL A 15 17.84 -34.67 2.98
C VAL A 15 18.61 -33.56 3.65
N LEU A 16 18.32 -32.29 3.30
CA LEU A 16 18.93 -31.16 3.99
C LEU A 16 18.50 -31.17 5.47
N PRO A 17 19.41 -30.83 6.39
CA PRO A 17 19.06 -30.64 7.82
C PRO A 17 17.95 -29.60 7.97
N GLU A 18 17.18 -29.71 9.04
CA GLU A 18 16.05 -28.79 9.34
C GLU A 18 16.51 -27.32 9.43
N VAL A 19 17.70 -27.08 9.93
CA VAL A 19 18.35 -25.75 9.99
C VAL A 19 18.37 -25.07 8.62
N ASN A 20 18.70 -25.78 7.55
CA ASN A 20 18.76 -25.22 6.22
C ASN A 20 17.37 -24.84 5.67
N TYR A 21 16.28 -25.42 6.18
CA TYR A 21 14.94 -25.02 5.80
C TYR A 21 14.55 -23.68 6.41
N GLN A 22 14.96 -23.42 7.65
CA GLN A 22 14.70 -22.14 8.30
C GLN A 22 15.52 -21.01 7.67
N ASP A 23 16.77 -21.27 7.32
CA ASP A 23 17.61 -20.29 6.63
C ASP A 23 17.06 -19.97 5.25
N ASN A 24 16.58 -20.98 4.51
CA ASN A 24 15.90 -20.76 3.25
C ASN A 24 14.59 -19.97 3.39
N LEU A 25 13.84 -20.16 4.48
CA LEU A 25 12.63 -19.37 4.76
C LEU A 25 12.99 -17.91 5.06
N ARG A 26 14.05 -17.68 5.84
CA ARG A 26 14.57 -16.32 6.10
C ARG A 26 15.00 -15.62 4.81
N ALA A 27 15.77 -16.28 3.95
CA ALA A 27 16.18 -15.73 2.67
C ALA A 27 14.96 -15.42 1.78
N PHE A 28 13.93 -16.27 1.80
CA PHE A 28 12.68 -16.01 1.07
C PHE A 28 11.94 -14.79 1.61
N ASN A 29 11.83 -14.64 2.93
CA ASN A 29 11.20 -13.48 3.56
C ASN A 29 11.98 -12.20 3.27
N GLN A 30 13.31 -12.22 3.34
CA GLN A 30 14.16 -11.09 2.95
C GLN A 30 13.97 -10.70 1.47
N MET A 31 13.83 -11.68 0.59
CA MET A 31 13.51 -11.43 -0.82
C MET A 31 12.12 -10.77 -0.97
N ILE A 32 11.10 -11.24 -0.24
CA ILE A 32 9.76 -10.64 -0.24
C ILE A 32 9.81 -9.21 0.29
N ASP A 33 10.50 -8.95 1.39
CA ASP A 33 10.67 -7.61 1.96
C ASP A 33 11.33 -6.67 0.96
N SER A 34 12.40 -7.10 0.29
CA SER A 34 13.01 -6.36 -0.81
C SER A 34 12.02 -6.07 -1.94
N TRP A 35 11.15 -7.01 -2.28
CA TRP A 35 10.16 -6.84 -3.34
C TRP A 35 9.02 -5.90 -2.93
N ASN A 36 8.67 -5.84 -1.66
CA ASN A 36 7.73 -4.86 -1.11
C ASN A 36 8.24 -3.42 -1.32
N THR A 37 9.55 -3.19 -1.16
CA THR A 37 10.15 -1.86 -1.45
C THR A 37 10.12 -1.50 -2.94
N GLU A 38 10.13 -2.49 -3.82
CA GLU A 38 10.08 -2.30 -5.27
C GLU A 38 8.66 -2.15 -5.84
N ARG A 39 7.63 -2.10 -5.01
CA ARG A 39 6.21 -2.01 -5.40
C ARG A 39 5.77 -3.12 -6.35
N LEU A 40 6.22 -4.35 -6.11
CA LEU A 40 5.83 -5.51 -6.93
C LEU A 40 4.49 -6.12 -6.55
N ALA A 41 3.76 -5.52 -5.61
CA ALA A 41 2.53 -6.04 -5.01
C ALA A 41 1.25 -5.34 -5.52
N VAL A 42 1.21 -4.83 -6.74
CA VAL A 42 0.02 -4.09 -7.27
C VAL A 42 -1.26 -4.92 -7.27
N PHE A 43 -1.17 -6.24 -7.36
CA PHE A 43 -2.34 -7.12 -7.21
C PHE A 43 -2.89 -7.15 -5.77
N ALA A 44 -2.15 -6.65 -4.80
CA ALA A 44 -2.59 -6.50 -3.42
C ALA A 44 -3.33 -5.17 -3.18
N THR A 45 -3.77 -4.49 -4.26
CA THR A 45 -4.68 -3.35 -4.13
C THR A 45 -5.99 -3.85 -3.54
N GLN A 46 -6.36 -3.28 -2.40
CA GLN A 46 -7.57 -3.60 -1.68
C GLN A 46 -8.40 -2.34 -1.49
N ASP A 47 -9.70 -2.50 -1.58
CA ASP A 47 -10.68 -1.50 -1.14
C ASP A 47 -11.16 -1.94 0.25
N GLN A 48 -10.70 -1.23 1.26
CA GLN A 48 -11.06 -1.49 2.66
C GLN A 48 -11.97 -0.38 3.15
N THR A 49 -13.11 -0.78 3.69
CA THR A 49 -14.10 0.16 4.19
C THR A 49 -13.97 0.28 5.71
N PHE A 50 -13.78 1.51 6.17
CA PHE A 50 -13.70 1.86 7.58
C PHE A 50 -14.75 2.93 7.91
N LEU A 51 -15.03 3.10 9.20
CA LEU A 51 -15.79 4.21 9.71
C LEU A 51 -14.84 5.31 10.17
N TRP A 52 -14.97 6.51 9.56
CA TRP A 52 -14.27 7.68 10.04
C TRP A 52 -15.17 8.45 11.01
N PRO A 53 -14.81 8.51 12.30
CA PRO A 53 -15.65 9.15 13.30
C PRO A 53 -15.80 10.66 13.09
N SER A 54 -16.93 11.21 13.49
CA SER A 54 -17.15 12.65 13.53
C SER A 54 -16.13 13.35 14.43
N GLY A 55 -15.63 14.49 14.02
CA GLY A 55 -14.69 15.30 14.80
C GLY A 55 -13.25 14.77 14.81
N VAL A 56 -12.95 13.64 14.17
CA VAL A 56 -11.60 13.10 14.10
C VAL A 56 -10.85 13.75 12.96
N ARG A 57 -9.69 14.32 13.27
CA ARG A 57 -8.78 14.94 12.30
C ARG A 57 -7.72 13.97 11.80
N ASN A 58 -7.17 13.17 12.68
CA ASN A 58 -6.08 12.25 12.41
C ASN A 58 -6.42 10.85 12.90
N ILE A 59 -6.06 9.87 12.08
CA ILE A 59 -6.03 8.46 12.46
C ILE A 59 -4.62 7.98 12.22
N ALA A 60 -3.99 7.45 13.27
CA ALA A 60 -2.72 6.74 13.17
C ALA A 60 -2.95 5.26 13.41
N PHE A 61 -2.45 4.41 12.53
CA PHE A 61 -2.57 2.97 12.67
C PHE A 61 -1.34 2.22 12.15
N GLY A 62 -1.16 1.03 12.65
CA GLY A 62 -0.04 0.16 12.30
C GLY A 62 0.13 -0.97 13.29
N PRO A 63 1.23 -1.74 13.18
CA PRO A 63 1.45 -2.96 13.95
C PRO A 63 1.61 -2.75 15.47
N THR A 64 1.89 -1.53 15.91
CA THR A 64 2.09 -1.21 17.34
C THR A 64 0.90 -0.53 18.01
N GLY A 65 -0.27 -0.58 17.38
CA GLY A 65 -1.45 0.20 17.79
C GLY A 65 -1.45 1.59 17.19
N GLY A 66 -2.54 2.32 17.39
CA GLY A 66 -2.72 3.62 16.79
C GLY A 66 -3.29 4.64 17.77
N TYR A 67 -3.61 5.82 17.25
CA TYR A 67 -4.33 6.85 17.98
C TYR A 67 -5.30 7.58 17.07
N LEU A 68 -6.32 8.16 17.70
CA LEU A 68 -7.29 9.05 17.06
C LEU A 68 -7.12 10.45 17.64
N GLU A 69 -7.05 11.46 16.80
CA GLU A 69 -7.04 12.85 17.21
C GLU A 69 -8.39 13.49 16.94
N PHE A 70 -9.14 13.73 18.02
CA PHE A 70 -10.43 14.40 17.97
C PHE A 70 -10.26 15.92 18.10
N ILE A 71 -11.06 16.65 17.35
CA ILE A 71 -11.21 18.09 17.51
C ILE A 71 -12.54 18.36 18.25
N ARG A 72 -12.44 18.72 19.51
CA ARG A 72 -13.60 19.08 20.33
C ARG A 72 -13.40 20.51 20.84
N ASP A 73 -14.39 21.39 20.60
CA ASP A 73 -14.36 22.81 21.01
C ASP A 73 -13.07 23.54 20.54
N GLY A 74 -12.53 23.17 19.38
CA GLY A 74 -11.31 23.74 18.80
C GLY A 74 -10.00 23.27 19.44
N MET A 75 -10.06 22.34 20.41
CA MET A 75 -8.89 21.70 21.01
C MET A 75 -8.72 20.27 20.48
N ALA A 76 -7.47 19.83 20.36
CA ALA A 76 -7.12 18.47 19.97
C ALA A 76 -7.07 17.58 21.21
N GLU A 77 -7.81 16.48 21.19
CA GLU A 77 -7.77 15.41 22.18
C GLU A 77 -7.26 14.14 21.51
N ILE A 78 -6.20 13.53 22.08
CA ILE A 78 -5.58 12.32 21.53
C ILE A 78 -6.03 11.13 22.35
N ILE A 79 -6.66 10.15 21.70
CA ILE A 79 -7.04 8.89 22.30
C ILE A 79 -6.15 7.77 21.74
N GLN A 80 -5.41 7.10 22.63
CA GLN A 80 -4.64 5.92 22.28
C GLN A 80 -5.58 4.73 22.09
N VAL A 81 -5.46 4.08 20.97
CA VAL A 81 -6.28 2.92 20.60
C VAL A 81 -5.37 1.69 20.51
N ARG A 82 -5.71 0.64 21.24
CA ARG A 82 -4.99 -0.64 21.24
C ARG A 82 -5.73 -1.67 20.39
N GLU A 83 -5.01 -2.69 19.95
CA GLU A 83 -5.56 -3.76 19.11
C GLU A 83 -6.74 -4.50 19.76
N ASP A 84 -6.75 -4.59 21.09
CA ASP A 84 -7.82 -5.19 21.90
C ASP A 84 -8.98 -4.25 22.21
N ASP A 85 -8.92 -2.98 21.76
CA ASP A 85 -9.95 -1.98 21.98
C ASP A 85 -11.11 -2.16 20.99
N PRO A 86 -12.38 -2.14 21.45
CA PRO A 86 -13.53 -2.22 20.56
C PRO A 86 -13.58 -1.13 19.49
N LEU A 87 -13.06 0.08 19.75
CA LEU A 87 -12.94 1.15 18.76
C LEU A 87 -11.95 0.78 17.65
N MET A 88 -10.85 0.13 18.01
CA MET A 88 -9.91 -0.42 17.03
C MET A 88 -10.58 -1.44 16.12
N GLN A 89 -11.33 -2.38 16.68
CA GLN A 89 -12.05 -3.39 15.90
C GLN A 89 -13.05 -2.77 14.92
N ILE A 90 -13.71 -1.68 15.29
CA ILE A 90 -14.64 -0.96 14.40
C ILE A 90 -13.89 -0.23 13.29
N LEU A 91 -12.76 0.43 13.60
CA LEU A 91 -11.98 1.24 12.66
C LEU A 91 -11.03 0.42 11.79
N TYR A 92 -10.56 -0.72 12.30
CA TYR A 92 -9.49 -1.51 11.71
C TYR A 92 -9.89 -2.94 11.36
N MET A 93 -11.16 -3.21 11.18
CA MET A 93 -11.62 -4.56 10.78
C MET A 93 -10.87 -5.05 9.54
N GLY A 94 -9.83 -5.85 9.76
CA GLY A 94 -9.03 -6.50 8.73
C GLY A 94 -7.63 -5.91 8.48
N TYR A 95 -7.21 -4.86 9.16
CA TYR A 95 -5.89 -4.25 8.95
C TYR A 95 -4.86 -4.76 9.95
N GLY A 96 -4.06 -5.74 9.53
CA GLY A 96 -2.91 -6.23 10.31
C GLY A 96 -1.55 -5.74 9.82
N SER A 97 -1.50 -5.02 8.69
CA SER A 97 -0.25 -4.60 8.07
C SER A 97 -0.30 -3.13 7.64
N ARG A 98 0.85 -2.46 7.77
CA ARG A 98 1.03 -1.10 7.26
C ARG A 98 0.98 -1.11 5.74
N PRO A 99 0.11 -0.35 5.05
CA PRO A 99 0.09 -0.29 3.60
C PRO A 99 1.39 0.30 3.03
N ILE A 100 1.78 -0.17 1.86
CA ILE A 100 2.94 0.37 1.13
C ILE A 100 2.59 1.70 0.47
N LEU A 101 1.36 1.82 -0.03
CA LEU A 101 0.89 2.97 -0.77
C LEU A 101 -0.61 3.16 -0.53
N VAL A 102 -1.05 4.41 -0.44
CA VAL A 102 -2.46 4.81 -0.51
C VAL A 102 -2.71 5.41 -1.89
N ASP A 103 -3.74 4.92 -2.56
CA ASP A 103 -4.09 5.33 -3.92
C ASP A 103 -4.95 6.61 -3.92
N ASP A 104 -4.79 7.42 -4.97
CA ASP A 104 -5.58 8.65 -5.21
C ASP A 104 -7.07 8.36 -5.42
N ALA A 105 -7.46 7.11 -5.70
CA ALA A 105 -8.84 6.68 -5.84
C ALA A 105 -9.55 6.50 -4.48
N THR A 106 -8.87 6.70 -3.35
CA THR A 106 -9.45 6.72 -2.00
C THR A 106 -10.56 7.76 -1.91
N TYR A 107 -11.70 7.42 -1.29
CA TYR A 107 -12.86 8.30 -1.21
C TYR A 107 -13.63 8.12 0.10
N PHE A 108 -14.50 9.10 0.41
CA PHE A 108 -15.47 9.01 1.50
C PHE A 108 -16.87 8.84 0.94
N ARG A 109 -17.70 8.10 1.67
CA ARG A 109 -19.12 7.92 1.38
C ARG A 109 -19.94 8.32 2.59
N ASP A 110 -20.99 9.07 2.35
CA ASP A 110 -21.97 9.37 3.39
C ASP A 110 -22.97 8.20 3.50
N PRO A 111 -23.03 7.50 4.63
CA PRO A 111 -23.91 6.35 4.80
C PRO A 111 -25.41 6.74 4.75
N GLN A 112 -25.75 8.01 5.02
CA GLN A 112 -27.14 8.48 5.03
C GLN A 112 -27.65 8.84 3.63
N THR A 113 -26.81 9.52 2.84
CA THR A 113 -27.19 10.00 1.50
C THR A 113 -26.71 9.08 0.39
N ASN A 114 -25.84 8.13 0.69
CA ASN A 114 -25.22 7.21 -0.26
C ASN A 114 -24.39 7.91 -1.35
N VAL A 115 -23.93 9.14 -1.08
CA VAL A 115 -23.12 9.94 -2.00
C VAL A 115 -21.63 9.71 -1.69
N SER A 116 -20.87 9.42 -2.72
CA SER A 116 -19.41 9.26 -2.62
C SER A 116 -18.72 10.57 -2.97
N TYR A 117 -17.73 10.94 -2.16
CA TYR A 117 -16.93 12.15 -2.28
C TYR A 117 -15.47 11.73 -2.51
N GLY A 118 -14.92 12.05 -3.69
CA GLY A 118 -13.51 11.89 -3.95
C GLY A 118 -12.69 12.82 -3.04
N ILE A 119 -11.60 12.31 -2.52
CA ILE A 119 -10.66 13.08 -1.69
C ILE A 119 -9.35 13.24 -2.47
N LYS A 120 -8.72 14.42 -2.34
CA LYS A 120 -7.44 14.70 -2.99
C LYS A 120 -6.30 14.36 -2.05
N LEU A 121 -5.37 13.51 -2.46
CA LEU A 121 -4.12 13.32 -1.75
C LEU A 121 -3.24 14.55 -1.90
N ILE A 122 -2.68 15.03 -0.78
CA ILE A 122 -1.78 16.17 -0.73
C ILE A 122 -0.47 15.79 -0.05
N ASN A 123 0.58 16.53 -0.36
CA ASN A 123 1.89 16.36 0.26
C ASN A 123 2.01 17.15 1.57
N GLN A 124 3.08 16.89 2.34
CA GLN A 124 3.40 17.58 3.60
C GLN A 124 3.38 19.10 3.45
N GLN A 125 4.01 19.63 2.42
CA GLN A 125 4.11 21.08 2.20
C GLN A 125 2.74 21.73 2.01
N GLN A 126 1.86 21.08 1.27
CA GLN A 126 0.48 21.56 1.06
C GLN A 126 -0.34 21.50 2.35
N TYR A 127 -0.17 20.43 3.14
CA TYR A 127 -0.83 20.29 4.43
C TYR A 127 -0.35 21.33 5.44
N ASP A 128 0.97 21.61 5.48
CA ASP A 128 1.54 22.60 6.37
C ASP A 128 1.12 24.02 6.01
N GLY A 129 0.84 24.28 4.73
CA GLY A 129 0.28 25.53 4.23
C GLY A 129 -1.14 25.84 4.70
N ILE A 130 -1.87 24.87 5.29
CA ILE A 130 -3.20 25.09 5.83
C ILE A 130 -3.09 25.85 7.17
N ALA A 131 -3.53 27.10 7.18
CA ALA A 131 -3.38 28.00 8.33
C ALA A 131 -4.17 27.54 9.58
N VAL A 132 -5.40 27.04 9.39
CA VAL A 132 -6.27 26.58 10.48
C VAL A 132 -6.67 25.15 10.21
N LYS A 133 -6.06 24.19 10.90
CA LYS A 133 -6.25 22.76 10.70
C LYS A 133 -7.49 22.17 11.42
N THR A 134 -8.13 22.98 12.27
CA THR A 134 -9.31 22.59 13.07
C THR A 134 -10.64 23.00 12.44
N VAL A 135 -10.62 23.50 11.21
CA VAL A 135 -11.85 23.84 10.48
C VAL A 135 -12.67 22.59 10.27
N THR A 136 -13.95 22.65 10.61
CA THR A 136 -14.91 21.56 10.44
C THR A 136 -15.78 21.79 9.22
N SER A 137 -16.20 20.72 8.56
CA SER A 137 -17.12 20.75 7.42
C SER A 137 -17.94 19.46 7.38
N THR A 138 -18.95 19.43 6.53
CA THR A 138 -19.73 18.22 6.30
C THR A 138 -18.87 17.11 5.65
N TYR A 139 -17.98 17.47 4.76
CA TYR A 139 -17.12 16.52 4.01
C TYR A 139 -15.67 16.97 3.99
N PRO A 140 -14.72 16.04 4.15
CA PRO A 140 -13.31 16.31 3.90
C PRO A 140 -13.03 16.50 2.40
N GLN A 141 -12.02 17.28 2.07
CA GLN A 141 -11.64 17.57 0.69
C GLN A 141 -10.24 17.05 0.37
N VAL A 142 -9.37 17.00 1.37
CA VAL A 142 -7.98 16.59 1.21
C VAL A 142 -7.57 15.58 2.27
N LEU A 143 -6.72 14.67 1.88
CA LEU A 143 -6.08 13.67 2.73
C LEU A 143 -4.56 13.83 2.62
N PHE A 144 -3.90 14.00 3.74
CA PHE A 144 -2.46 13.93 3.85
C PHE A 144 -2.09 12.61 4.54
N VAL A 145 -1.22 11.81 3.91
CA VAL A 145 -0.72 10.54 4.43
C VAL A 145 0.75 10.71 4.76
N ASN A 146 1.07 10.60 6.05
CA ASN A 146 2.44 10.53 6.53
C ASN A 146 2.86 9.07 6.67
N MET A 147 3.73 8.61 5.78
CA MET A 147 4.24 7.23 5.73
C MET A 147 5.32 6.97 6.79
N SER A 148 5.08 7.37 8.03
CA SER A 148 5.96 7.10 9.17
C SER A 148 6.10 5.59 9.46
N PHE A 149 7.06 5.23 10.30
CA PHE A 149 7.29 3.86 10.77
C PHE A 149 7.29 3.85 12.32
N PRO A 150 6.71 2.87 12.97
CA PRO A 150 6.04 1.66 12.44
C PRO A 150 4.59 1.89 11.96
N ASN A 151 3.97 2.98 12.37
CA ASN A 151 2.60 3.33 12.04
C ASN A 151 2.54 4.37 10.92
N ILE A 152 1.40 4.49 10.25
CA ILE A 152 1.11 5.60 9.34
C ILE A 152 0.12 6.55 9.99
N ASP A 153 0.28 7.85 9.67
CA ASP A 153 -0.61 8.90 10.13
C ASP A 153 -1.39 9.46 8.95
N MET A 154 -2.70 9.48 9.06
CA MET A 154 -3.58 10.03 8.04
C MET A 154 -4.33 11.23 8.59
N TYR A 155 -4.17 12.37 7.93
CA TYR A 155 -4.78 13.63 8.30
C TYR A 155 -5.77 14.06 7.24
N ILE A 156 -7.00 14.39 7.65
CA ILE A 156 -8.01 14.94 6.75
C ILE A 156 -8.29 16.41 7.02
N TYR A 157 -8.69 17.11 5.97
CA TYR A 157 -9.11 18.50 6.08
C TYR A 157 -10.18 18.82 5.03
N PRO A 158 -11.24 19.56 5.42
CA PRO A 158 -11.68 19.90 6.79
C PRO A 158 -12.08 18.67 7.61
N VAL A 159 -12.17 18.83 8.94
CA VAL A 159 -12.57 17.76 9.84
C VAL A 159 -14.08 17.49 9.69
N PRO A 160 -14.52 16.25 9.51
CA PRO A 160 -15.92 15.93 9.26
C PRO A 160 -16.78 16.12 10.53
N LEU A 161 -17.95 16.75 10.36
CA LEU A 161 -18.97 16.89 11.41
C LEU A 161 -19.83 15.65 11.57
N ARG A 162 -19.74 14.70 10.66
CA ARG A 162 -20.51 13.46 10.65
C ARG A 162 -19.58 12.28 10.52
N GLU A 163 -20.06 11.14 10.96
CA GLU A 163 -19.43 9.86 10.68
C GLU A 163 -19.56 9.53 9.18
N LEU A 164 -18.46 9.14 8.56
CA LEU A 164 -18.38 8.82 7.13
C LEU A 164 -17.80 7.43 6.96
N GLU A 165 -18.27 6.70 5.96
CA GLU A 165 -17.58 5.51 5.46
C GLU A 165 -16.36 5.95 4.69
N TRP A 166 -15.21 5.45 5.10
CA TRP A 166 -13.96 5.72 4.43
C TRP A 166 -13.52 4.49 3.63
N HIS A 167 -13.47 4.63 2.32
CA HIS A 167 -12.96 3.63 1.41
C HIS A 167 -11.49 3.89 1.13
N LEU A 168 -10.64 3.17 1.85
CA LEU A 168 -9.20 3.23 1.68
C LEU A 168 -8.79 2.28 0.57
N ILE A 169 -8.36 2.84 -0.55
CA ILE A 169 -7.74 2.07 -1.61
C ILE A 169 -6.23 2.09 -1.38
N SER A 170 -5.69 0.94 -1.02
CA SER A 170 -4.29 0.80 -0.64
C SER A 170 -3.64 -0.40 -1.29
N VAL A 171 -2.32 -0.37 -1.36
CA VAL A 171 -1.50 -1.52 -1.76
C VAL A 171 -0.87 -2.09 -0.51
N ASP A 172 -1.21 -3.33 -0.20
CA ASP A 172 -0.66 -4.04 0.93
C ASP A 172 0.68 -4.70 0.60
N PRO A 173 1.56 -4.90 1.59
CA PRO A 173 2.78 -5.66 1.40
C PRO A 173 2.47 -7.12 1.06
N LEU A 174 3.36 -7.75 0.33
CA LEU A 174 3.34 -9.20 0.15
C LEU A 174 3.53 -9.85 1.51
N ASN A 175 2.65 -10.80 1.84
CA ASN A 175 2.70 -11.50 3.12
C ASN A 175 3.94 -12.40 3.20
N GLU A 176 4.68 -12.25 4.27
CA GLU A 176 5.78 -13.13 4.62
C GLU A 176 5.25 -14.40 5.27
N PRO A 177 5.60 -15.59 4.74
CA PRO A 177 5.19 -16.83 5.39
C PRO A 177 5.89 -17.01 6.74
N ALA A 178 5.10 -17.21 7.79
CA ALA A 178 5.62 -17.49 9.13
C ALA A 178 6.26 -18.88 9.23
N THR A 179 5.75 -19.84 8.46
CA THR A 179 6.21 -21.24 8.46
C THR A 179 6.26 -21.81 7.05
N LEU A 180 6.97 -22.92 6.89
CA LEU A 180 7.02 -23.65 5.61
C LEU A 180 5.68 -24.29 5.21
N ALA A 181 4.75 -24.40 6.13
CA ALA A 181 3.41 -24.94 5.89
C ALA A 181 2.39 -23.85 5.53
N THR A 182 2.79 -22.57 5.59
CA THR A 182 1.90 -21.47 5.23
C THR A 182 1.57 -21.54 3.74
N GLU A 183 0.29 -21.61 3.42
CA GLU A 183 -0.17 -21.54 2.04
C GLU A 183 -0.16 -20.09 1.55
N LEU A 184 0.49 -19.87 0.44
CA LEU A 184 0.59 -18.57 -0.21
C LEU A 184 -0.20 -18.59 -1.52
N SER A 185 -1.14 -17.69 -1.66
CA SER A 185 -1.89 -17.50 -2.91
C SER A 185 -1.34 -16.29 -3.66
N PHE A 186 -0.81 -16.52 -4.85
CA PHE A 186 -0.28 -15.45 -5.71
C PHE A 186 -0.87 -15.53 -7.12
N PRO A 187 -1.01 -14.41 -7.81
CA PRO A 187 -1.41 -14.39 -9.21
C PRO A 187 -0.45 -15.16 -10.12
N PRO A 188 -0.89 -15.53 -11.32
CA PRO A 188 -0.02 -16.19 -12.30
C PRO A 188 1.25 -15.38 -12.59
N GLY A 189 2.39 -16.08 -12.65
CA GLY A 189 3.71 -15.50 -12.92
C GLY A 189 4.58 -15.28 -11.67
N TYR A 190 4.00 -15.02 -10.51
CA TYR A 190 4.74 -14.82 -9.26
C TYR A 190 5.52 -16.06 -8.82
N LEU A 191 4.90 -17.23 -8.85
CA LEU A 191 5.57 -18.50 -8.47
C LEU A 191 6.83 -18.76 -9.28
N ARG A 192 6.78 -18.46 -10.59
CA ARG A 192 7.96 -18.57 -11.43
C ARG A 192 9.04 -17.59 -11.04
N ALA A 193 8.65 -16.33 -10.80
CA ALA A 193 9.60 -15.30 -10.39
C ALA A 193 10.23 -15.63 -9.03
N PHE A 194 9.45 -16.02 -8.04
CA PHE A 194 9.95 -16.44 -6.72
C PHE A 194 10.95 -17.61 -6.86
N ARG A 195 10.59 -18.65 -7.61
CA ARG A 195 11.43 -19.83 -7.77
C ARG A 195 12.82 -19.49 -8.29
N TYR A 196 12.90 -18.70 -9.35
CA TYR A 196 14.19 -18.40 -10.01
C TYR A 196 14.99 -17.33 -9.28
N ASN A 197 14.34 -16.31 -8.72
CA ASN A 197 15.05 -15.29 -7.95
C ASN A 197 15.55 -15.86 -6.63
N LEU A 198 14.75 -16.65 -5.90
CA LEU A 198 15.19 -17.33 -4.68
C LEU A 198 16.39 -18.26 -4.96
N ALA A 199 16.41 -18.96 -6.09
CA ALA A 199 17.56 -19.76 -6.47
C ALA A 199 18.83 -18.92 -6.63
N CYS A 200 18.73 -17.71 -7.19
CA CYS A 200 19.86 -16.80 -7.32
C CYS A 200 20.33 -16.24 -5.98
N GLU A 201 19.41 -15.96 -5.06
CA GLU A 201 19.75 -15.44 -3.72
C GLU A 201 20.37 -16.49 -2.82
N LEU A 202 19.90 -17.73 -2.90
CA LEU A 202 20.43 -18.84 -2.10
C LEU A 202 21.74 -19.43 -2.67
N ALA A 203 22.05 -19.20 -3.93
CA ALA A 203 23.23 -19.78 -4.57
C ALA A 203 24.55 -19.46 -3.83
N PRO A 204 24.80 -18.22 -3.36
CA PRO A 204 26.00 -17.90 -2.57
C PRO A 204 26.05 -18.64 -1.23
N GLU A 205 24.93 -18.85 -0.56
CA GLU A 205 24.86 -19.56 0.75
C GLU A 205 25.28 -21.02 0.59
N PHE A 206 24.96 -21.62 -0.55
CA PHE A 206 25.36 -22.99 -0.89
C PHE A 206 26.73 -23.08 -1.57
N GLY A 207 27.43 -21.97 -1.76
CA GLY A 207 28.72 -21.92 -2.47
C GLY A 207 28.63 -22.35 -3.93
N VAL A 208 27.47 -22.21 -4.57
CA VAL A 208 27.19 -22.60 -5.95
C VAL A 208 26.93 -21.36 -6.80
N GLU A 209 27.47 -21.34 -8.00
CA GLU A 209 27.17 -20.27 -8.95
C GLU A 209 25.94 -20.66 -9.81
N PRO A 210 24.88 -19.84 -9.82
CA PRO A 210 23.69 -20.14 -10.61
C PRO A 210 24.01 -20.04 -12.09
N SER A 211 23.49 -20.98 -12.90
CA SER A 211 23.75 -20.97 -14.35
C SER A 211 23.22 -19.67 -14.99
N ALA A 212 23.89 -19.22 -16.07
CA ALA A 212 23.49 -18.02 -16.81
C ALA A 212 22.02 -18.06 -17.29
N GLN A 213 21.51 -19.28 -17.55
CA GLN A 213 20.11 -19.47 -17.91
C GLN A 213 19.16 -19.19 -16.71
N VAL A 214 19.49 -19.63 -15.51
CA VAL A 214 18.72 -19.37 -14.28
C VAL A 214 18.69 -17.88 -13.99
N GLN A 215 19.86 -17.22 -14.03
CA GLN A 215 19.97 -15.77 -13.81
C GLN A 215 19.12 -14.98 -14.82
N ARG A 216 19.19 -15.35 -16.10
CA ARG A 216 18.39 -14.71 -17.15
C ARG A 216 16.90 -14.87 -16.93
N ILE A 217 16.44 -16.06 -16.55
CA ILE A 217 15.02 -16.30 -16.27
C ILE A 217 14.56 -15.51 -15.02
N ALA A 218 15.38 -15.47 -13.97
CA ALA A 218 15.13 -14.68 -12.77
C ALA A 218 14.90 -13.20 -13.13
N MET A 219 15.83 -12.62 -13.88
CA MET A 219 15.76 -11.22 -14.31
C MET A 219 14.53 -10.94 -15.19
N TYR A 220 14.25 -11.79 -16.18
CA TYR A 220 13.10 -11.60 -17.07
C TYR A 220 11.77 -11.78 -16.33
N SER A 221 11.64 -12.75 -15.43
CA SER A 221 10.42 -12.98 -14.68
C SER A 221 10.12 -11.79 -13.75
N LYS A 222 11.11 -11.25 -13.03
CA LYS A 222 10.97 -10.05 -12.19
C LYS A 222 10.62 -8.81 -13.03
N ARG A 223 11.28 -8.63 -14.18
CA ARG A 223 10.97 -7.53 -15.12
C ARG A 223 9.56 -7.61 -15.67
N ASN A 224 9.06 -8.81 -15.96
CA ASN A 224 7.69 -8.99 -16.42
C ASN A 224 6.65 -8.61 -15.34
N LEU A 225 6.91 -8.98 -14.08
CA LEU A 225 6.07 -8.54 -12.96
C LEU A 225 6.04 -7.02 -12.85
N LYS A 226 7.21 -6.36 -12.89
CA LYS A 226 7.29 -4.89 -12.87
C LYS A 226 6.47 -4.24 -13.99
N ARG A 227 6.49 -4.83 -15.19
CA ARG A 227 5.74 -4.30 -16.34
C ARG A 227 4.22 -4.44 -16.17
N ILE A 228 3.75 -5.56 -15.63
CA ILE A 228 2.32 -5.80 -15.37
C ILE A 228 1.82 -4.89 -14.24
N ASN A 229 2.68 -4.64 -13.27
CA ASN A 229 2.37 -3.86 -12.07
C ASN A 229 2.57 -2.34 -12.25
N ASN A 230 2.96 -1.88 -13.44
CA ASN A 230 3.02 -0.45 -13.70
C ASN A 230 1.59 0.04 -14.01
N PRO A 231 1.01 0.92 -13.20
CA PRO A 231 -0.30 1.49 -13.53
C PRO A 231 -0.18 2.28 -14.84
N ASP A 232 -1.25 2.24 -15.63
CA ASP A 232 -1.37 3.11 -16.80
C ASP A 232 -1.49 4.56 -16.31
N ASP A 233 -0.41 5.31 -16.36
CA ASP A 233 -0.41 6.73 -16.08
C ASP A 233 -1.31 7.46 -17.11
N ILE A 234 -2.52 7.77 -16.71
CA ILE A 234 -3.40 8.64 -17.50
C ILE A 234 -2.81 10.05 -17.41
N MET A 235 -2.12 10.48 -18.45
CA MET A 235 -1.67 11.86 -18.57
C MET A 235 -2.89 12.79 -18.57
N ALA A 236 -3.24 13.35 -17.42
CA ALA A 236 -4.16 14.46 -17.34
C ALA A 236 -3.44 15.70 -17.88
N LEU A 237 -3.83 16.13 -19.07
CA LEU A 237 -3.40 17.43 -19.58
C LEU A 237 -3.89 18.52 -18.61
N PRO A 238 -3.03 19.45 -18.19
CA PRO A 238 -3.44 20.58 -17.36
C PRO A 238 -4.64 21.29 -17.99
N TYR A 239 -5.65 21.61 -17.19
CA TYR A 239 -6.88 22.27 -17.64
C TYR A 239 -6.60 23.56 -18.45
N SER A 240 -5.49 24.24 -18.16
CA SER A 240 -5.00 25.38 -18.91
C SER A 240 -4.67 25.07 -20.38
N ILE A 241 -4.37 23.84 -20.74
CA ILE A 241 -4.07 23.41 -22.11
C ILE A 241 -5.34 22.86 -22.80
N VAL A 242 -6.24 22.24 -22.03
CA VAL A 242 -7.49 21.65 -22.56
C VAL A 242 -8.65 22.65 -22.50
N GLY A 243 -8.57 23.64 -21.63
CA GLY A 243 -9.71 24.41 -21.10
C GLY A 243 -10.09 25.66 -21.84
N THR A 244 -9.48 26.05 -22.95
CA THR A 244 -10.01 27.16 -23.73
C THR A 244 -10.41 26.74 -25.15
N ARG A 245 -11.46 25.95 -25.23
CA ARG A 245 -12.33 26.04 -26.41
C ARG A 245 -13.22 27.30 -26.31
N GLN A 246 -12.63 28.46 -26.05
CA GLN A 246 -13.22 29.67 -26.55
C GLN A 246 -13.03 29.60 -28.07
N ARG A 247 -14.12 29.22 -28.75
CA ARG A 247 -14.18 29.40 -30.21
C ARG A 247 -13.90 30.87 -30.46
N TYR A 248 -12.71 31.19 -30.94
CA TYR A 248 -12.42 32.52 -31.42
C TYR A 248 -13.45 32.89 -32.47
N ASN A 249 -14.34 33.81 -32.12
CA ASN A 249 -15.33 34.28 -33.05
C ASN A 249 -14.74 35.47 -33.82
N ILE A 250 -14.27 35.19 -35.03
CA ILE A 250 -13.62 36.17 -35.91
C ILE A 250 -14.53 37.40 -36.15
N TYR A 251 -15.83 37.26 -36.01
CA TYR A 251 -16.80 38.33 -36.26
C TYR A 251 -17.18 39.12 -35.00
N ALA A 252 -16.89 38.67 -33.83
CA ALA A 252 -17.28 39.30 -32.57
C ALA A 252 -16.18 40.14 -31.92
N GLY A 253 -14.91 39.96 -32.29
CA GLY A 253 -13.79 40.76 -31.82
C GLY A 253 -13.54 40.73 -30.27
N ASN A 254 -14.20 39.82 -29.53
CA ASN A 254 -14.10 39.73 -28.10
C ASN A 254 -13.14 38.60 -27.72
N TYR A 255 -12.16 38.94 -26.86
CA TYR A 255 -11.27 38.04 -26.15
C TYR A 255 -12.00 37.32 -25.04
#